data_fc4211dbce1c94f9f70d7f76879d51db
#
_entry.id   fc4211dbce1c94f9f70d7f76879d51db
#
_cell.length_a   1.000
_cell.length_b   1.000
_cell.length_c   1.000
_cell.angle_alpha   90.00
_cell.angle_beta   90.00
_cell.angle_gamma   90.00
#
_symmetry.space_group_name_H-M   'P 1'
#
loop_
_entity.id
_entity.type
_entity.pdbx_description
1 polymer ?
#
loop_
_entity_poly.entity_id
_entity_poly.type
_entity_poly.pdbx_seq_one_letter_code
_entity_poly.pdbx_strand_id
1 'polypeptide(L)'
;MIKFKQISYNVTSLERDNSDIKFIIIHDTGNRSKGANAEMHYRYFNSGNRNASADFFVDDKQILQINNYNKHYSWAVGDGKGNYGITNKNSVSVEMCIASDIDYNKMLNNTVQLVKELMKKLNIP
;
A
#
# COMPACT_ATOMS: atom_id res chain seq x y z
N MET A 1 -4.31 -9.62 11.10
CA MET A 1 -3.08 -10.29 10.66
C MET A 1 -2.72 -9.85 9.25
N ILE A 2 -1.46 -9.53 9.02
CA ILE A 2 -0.97 -9.09 7.71
C ILE A 2 -0.52 -10.29 6.91
N LYS A 3 -1.06 -10.43 5.70
CA LYS A 3 -0.62 -11.44 4.75
C LYS A 3 0.36 -10.81 3.77
N PHE A 4 1.43 -11.50 3.41
CA PHE A 4 2.46 -10.96 2.53
C PHE A 4 2.59 -11.79 1.26
N LYS A 5 2.50 -11.09 0.10
CA LYS A 5 2.75 -11.65 -1.22
C LYS A 5 3.50 -10.63 -2.05
N GLN A 6 4.78 -10.84 -2.31
CA GLN A 6 5.59 -9.89 -3.08
C GLN A 6 5.19 -9.87 -4.55
N ILE A 7 4.91 -8.68 -5.09
CA ILE A 7 4.73 -8.50 -6.54
C ILE A 7 6.08 -8.50 -7.26
N SER A 8 6.08 -8.95 -8.51
CA SER A 8 7.28 -9.01 -9.36
C SER A 8 7.42 -7.78 -10.27
N TYR A 9 6.33 -7.04 -10.46
CA TYR A 9 6.29 -5.82 -11.27
C TYR A 9 5.97 -4.63 -10.39
N ASN A 10 6.20 -3.42 -10.89
CA ASN A 10 5.76 -2.16 -10.26
C ASN A 10 6.42 -1.88 -8.91
N VAL A 11 7.59 -2.42 -8.69
CA VAL A 11 8.46 -2.07 -7.57
C VAL A 11 9.85 -1.77 -8.11
N THR A 12 10.58 -0.91 -7.43
CA THR A 12 11.96 -0.61 -7.82
C THR A 12 12.90 -1.70 -7.34
N SER A 13 14.02 -1.87 -8.05
CA SER A 13 15.15 -2.67 -7.57
C SER A 13 16.06 -1.88 -6.63
N LEU A 14 15.83 -0.56 -6.50
CA LEU A 14 16.63 0.29 -5.60
C LEU A 14 16.27 -0.01 -4.16
N GLU A 15 17.30 -0.09 -3.32
CA GLU A 15 17.13 -0.44 -1.92
C GLU A 15 16.71 0.77 -1.08
N ARG A 16 15.98 0.49 -0.01
CA ARG A 16 15.73 1.42 1.09
C ARG A 16 15.65 0.63 2.40
N ASP A 17 15.70 1.33 3.50
CA ASP A 17 15.45 0.73 4.81
C ASP A 17 14.42 1.57 5.58
N ASN A 18 14.08 1.12 6.78
CA ASN A 18 13.07 1.78 7.60
C ASN A 18 13.42 3.25 7.91
N SER A 19 14.71 3.58 8.00
CA SER A 19 15.13 4.95 8.31
C SER A 19 14.84 5.92 7.15
N ASP A 20 14.67 5.43 5.94
CA ASP A 20 14.30 6.26 4.79
C ASP A 20 12.82 6.67 4.84
N ILE A 21 11.98 5.91 5.54
CA ILE A 21 10.52 6.09 5.53
C ILE A 21 10.12 7.13 6.57
N LYS A 22 9.56 8.24 6.11
CA LYS A 22 9.12 9.35 6.94
C LYS A 22 7.62 9.57 6.92
N PHE A 23 6.93 9.03 5.92
CA PHE A 23 5.51 9.26 5.70
C PHE A 23 4.75 7.96 5.49
N ILE A 24 3.52 7.92 5.99
CA ILE A 24 2.54 6.88 5.67
C ILE A 24 1.47 7.55 4.82
N ILE A 25 1.27 7.06 3.60
CA ILE A 25 0.31 7.62 2.66
C ILE A 25 -0.90 6.69 2.58
N ILE A 26 -2.08 7.24 2.75
CA ILE A 26 -3.32 6.48 2.70
C ILE A 26 -4.16 7.01 1.55
N HIS A 27 -4.46 6.13 0.60
CA HIS A 27 -5.35 6.41 -0.52
C HIS A 27 -6.49 5.41 -0.51
N ASP A 28 -7.55 5.70 -1.22
CA ASP A 28 -8.47 4.64 -1.66
C ASP A 28 -8.16 4.27 -3.11
N THR A 29 -8.63 3.09 -3.52
CA THR A 29 -8.33 2.58 -4.86
C THR A 29 -9.11 3.30 -5.97
N GLY A 30 -10.14 4.06 -5.61
CA GLY A 30 -11.05 4.67 -6.58
C GLY A 30 -11.91 3.66 -7.34
N ASN A 31 -11.79 2.38 -7.05
CA ASN A 31 -12.47 1.31 -7.79
C ASN A 31 -13.59 0.72 -6.96
N ARG A 32 -14.84 1.09 -7.28
CA ARG A 32 -16.06 0.61 -6.61
C ARG A 32 -16.64 -0.65 -7.21
N SER A 33 -16.02 -1.20 -8.24
CA SER A 33 -16.53 -2.39 -8.91
C SER A 33 -16.59 -3.58 -7.96
N LYS A 34 -17.65 -4.35 -8.05
CA LYS A 34 -17.81 -5.57 -7.26
C LYS A 34 -16.59 -6.48 -7.48
N GLY A 35 -16.07 -7.02 -6.41
CA GLY A 35 -14.90 -7.90 -6.46
C GLY A 35 -13.55 -7.20 -6.48
N ALA A 36 -13.50 -5.87 -6.51
CA ALA A 36 -12.25 -5.10 -6.50
C ALA A 36 -11.64 -5.07 -5.08
N ASN A 37 -11.24 -6.23 -4.59
CA ASN A 37 -10.66 -6.43 -3.26
C ASN A 37 -9.12 -6.44 -3.30
N ALA A 38 -8.50 -6.71 -2.16
CA ALA A 38 -7.04 -6.70 -2.03
C ALA A 38 -6.38 -7.73 -2.96
N GLU A 39 -6.92 -8.94 -3.03
CA GLU A 39 -6.37 -10.01 -3.88
C GLU A 39 -6.45 -9.64 -5.37
N MET A 40 -7.55 -9.03 -5.81
CA MET A 40 -7.71 -8.59 -7.19
C MET A 40 -6.66 -7.54 -7.55
N HIS A 41 -6.41 -6.57 -6.67
CA HIS A 41 -5.39 -5.55 -6.88
C HIS A 41 -3.99 -6.15 -6.89
N TYR A 42 -3.72 -7.11 -6.03
CA TYR A 42 -2.45 -7.85 -6.07
C TYR A 42 -2.23 -8.49 -7.44
N ARG A 43 -3.23 -9.20 -7.96
CA ARG A 43 -3.12 -9.86 -9.28
C ARG A 43 -2.89 -8.85 -10.39
N TYR A 44 -3.58 -7.74 -10.33
CA TYR A 44 -3.42 -6.67 -11.32
C TYR A 44 -1.99 -6.13 -11.34
N PHE A 45 -1.45 -5.78 -10.18
CA PHE A 45 -0.10 -5.21 -10.09
C PHE A 45 1.01 -6.24 -10.25
N ASN A 46 0.69 -7.52 -10.13
CA ASN A 46 1.65 -8.61 -10.34
C ASN A 46 1.60 -9.19 -11.76
N SER A 47 0.79 -8.66 -12.65
CA SER A 47 0.59 -9.21 -14.00
C SER A 47 1.24 -8.42 -15.13
N GLY A 48 1.91 -7.33 -14.84
CA GLY A 48 2.59 -6.52 -15.83
C GLY A 48 2.89 -5.13 -15.36
N ASN A 49 3.58 -4.35 -16.18
CA ASN A 49 3.93 -2.98 -15.84
C ASN A 49 2.69 -2.08 -15.89
N ARG A 50 2.39 -1.40 -14.77
CA ARG A 50 1.26 -0.46 -14.62
C ARG A 50 1.72 0.97 -14.34
N ASN A 51 3.03 1.19 -14.18
CA ASN A 51 3.61 2.47 -13.76
C ASN A 51 3.05 2.98 -12.43
N ALA A 52 2.54 2.08 -11.61
CA ALA A 52 1.93 2.40 -10.31
C ALA A 52 1.87 1.14 -9.47
N SER A 53 1.87 1.31 -8.16
CA SER A 53 1.62 0.24 -7.20
C SER A 53 1.40 0.83 -5.81
N ALA A 54 1.39 -0.04 -4.82
CA ALA A 54 1.31 0.33 -3.41
C ALA A 54 2.06 -0.71 -2.59
N ASP A 55 2.23 -0.45 -1.30
CA ASP A 55 2.85 -1.43 -0.41
C ASP A 55 1.79 -2.35 0.23
N PHE A 56 0.60 -1.81 0.49
CA PHE A 56 -0.49 -2.56 1.13
C PHE A 56 -1.81 -2.28 0.43
N PHE A 57 -2.65 -3.32 0.36
CA PHE A 57 -4.07 -3.21 0.06
C PHE A 57 -4.87 -3.76 1.22
N VAL A 58 -5.87 -3.02 1.66
CA VAL A 58 -6.71 -3.38 2.80
C VAL A 58 -8.15 -3.51 2.34
N ASP A 59 -8.78 -4.65 2.65
CA ASP A 59 -10.21 -4.81 2.47
C ASP A 59 -10.87 -5.25 3.80
N ASP A 60 -12.12 -5.64 3.75
CA ASP A 60 -12.88 -6.01 4.94
C ASP A 60 -12.48 -7.39 5.51
N LYS A 61 -11.71 -8.18 4.76
CA LYS A 61 -11.34 -9.53 5.14
C LYS A 61 -9.86 -9.72 5.39
N GLN A 62 -9.02 -8.82 4.87
CA GLN A 62 -7.57 -8.97 5.01
C GLN A 62 -6.82 -7.67 4.85
N ILE A 63 -5.63 -7.68 5.39
CA ILE A 63 -4.57 -6.71 5.11
C ILE A 63 -3.53 -7.45 4.28
N LEU A 64 -3.33 -7.02 3.04
CA LEU A 64 -2.42 -7.68 2.11
C LEU A 64 -1.23 -6.77 1.83
N GLN A 65 -0.06 -7.19 2.30
CA GLN A 65 1.20 -6.54 1.97
C GLN A 65 1.70 -7.13 0.66
N ILE A 66 1.87 -6.28 -0.36
CA ILE A 66 2.30 -6.74 -1.68
C ILE A 66 3.74 -6.35 -2.02
N ASN A 67 4.38 -5.60 -1.15
CA ASN A 67 5.78 -5.22 -1.31
C ASN A 67 6.52 -5.34 0.02
N ASN A 68 7.75 -5.82 -0.04
CA ASN A 68 8.66 -5.79 1.10
C ASN A 68 9.18 -4.36 1.26
N TYR A 69 8.35 -3.51 1.88
CA TYR A 69 8.52 -2.05 1.89
C TYR A 69 9.80 -1.57 2.59
N ASN A 70 10.38 -2.40 3.46
CA ASN A 70 11.63 -2.04 4.15
C ASN A 70 12.89 -2.41 3.36
N LYS A 71 12.74 -2.93 2.16
CA LYS A 71 13.85 -3.23 1.23
C LYS A 71 13.69 -2.50 -0.10
N HIS A 72 12.46 -2.41 -0.60
CA HIS A 72 12.16 -1.83 -1.90
C HIS A 72 11.02 -0.84 -1.77
N TYR A 73 10.95 0.16 -2.63
CA TYR A 73 9.80 1.05 -2.62
C TYR A 73 8.92 0.83 -3.85
N SER A 74 7.63 1.12 -3.68
CA SER A 74 6.62 1.00 -4.72
C SER A 74 6.43 2.33 -5.46
N TRP A 75 5.74 2.29 -6.59
CA TRP A 75 5.45 3.47 -7.40
C TRP A 75 4.08 4.04 -7.02
N ALA A 76 3.94 4.55 -5.80
CA ALA A 76 2.64 4.93 -5.24
C ALA A 76 2.28 6.41 -5.38
N VAL A 77 3.29 7.30 -5.40
CA VAL A 77 3.05 8.75 -5.33
C VAL A 77 3.70 9.52 -6.47
N GLY A 78 4.22 8.83 -7.48
CA GLY A 78 4.86 9.45 -8.63
C GLY A 78 6.03 10.34 -8.24
N ASP A 79 6.76 9.97 -7.21
CA ASP A 79 7.77 10.77 -6.51
C ASP A 79 7.24 12.09 -5.99
N GLY A 80 5.91 12.17 -5.81
CA GLY A 80 5.23 13.33 -5.24
C GLY A 80 5.44 14.59 -6.05
N LYS A 81 6.24 14.55 -7.07
CA LYS A 81 6.75 15.71 -7.79
C LYS A 81 7.21 16.80 -6.84
N GLY A 82 7.71 16.39 -5.66
CA GLY A 82 8.19 17.28 -4.63
C GLY A 82 7.14 17.91 -3.74
N ASN A 83 5.85 17.60 -3.92
CA ASN A 83 4.79 18.13 -3.08
C ASN A 83 4.97 17.63 -1.64
N TYR A 84 5.03 18.56 -0.70
CA TYR A 84 5.20 18.28 0.73
C TYR A 84 6.46 17.45 1.06
N GLY A 85 7.40 17.35 0.12
CA GLY A 85 8.61 16.55 0.31
C GLY A 85 8.37 15.04 0.31
N ILE A 86 7.22 14.58 -0.18
CA ILE A 86 6.85 13.16 -0.21
C ILE A 86 7.30 12.53 -1.52
N THR A 87 8.04 11.42 -1.42
CA THR A 87 8.52 10.65 -2.57
C THR A 87 8.17 9.18 -2.39
N ASN A 88 8.34 8.40 -3.45
CA ASN A 88 8.19 6.93 -3.35
C ASN A 88 9.17 6.34 -2.34
N LYS A 89 10.40 6.83 -2.32
CA LYS A 89 11.44 6.30 -1.44
C LYS A 89 11.20 6.62 0.03
N ASN A 90 10.63 7.76 0.37
CA ASN A 90 10.46 8.18 1.77
C ASN A 90 9.07 7.93 2.33
N SER A 91 8.23 7.18 1.62
CA SER A 91 6.88 6.87 2.08
C SER A 91 6.55 5.39 1.95
N VAL A 92 5.64 4.93 2.80
CA VAL A 92 4.97 3.64 2.67
C VAL A 92 3.51 3.92 2.35
N SER A 93 2.93 3.17 1.44
CA SER A 93 1.59 3.43 0.92
C SER A 93 0.60 2.34 1.28
N VAL A 94 -0.58 2.78 1.68
CA VAL A 94 -1.70 1.93 2.05
C VAL A 94 -2.89 2.32 1.18
N GLU A 95 -3.43 1.35 0.45
CA GLU A 95 -4.62 1.54 -0.38
C GLU A 95 -5.83 0.88 0.25
N MET A 96 -6.87 1.66 0.47
CA MET A 96 -8.15 1.15 0.98
C MET A 96 -9.00 0.68 -0.20
N CYS A 97 -9.42 -0.58 -0.17
CA CYS A 97 -10.32 -1.14 -1.17
C CYS A 97 -11.75 -0.70 -0.87
N ILE A 98 -12.42 -0.13 -1.86
CA ILE A 98 -13.75 0.46 -1.70
C ILE A 98 -14.79 -0.17 -2.64
N ALA A 99 -14.58 -1.43 -3.02
CA ALA A 99 -15.54 -2.17 -3.85
C ALA A 99 -16.94 -2.18 -3.23
N SER A 100 -17.96 -2.22 -4.07
CA SER A 100 -19.36 -2.13 -3.62
C SER A 100 -19.79 -3.28 -2.71
N ASP A 101 -19.10 -4.43 -2.76
CA ASP A 101 -19.37 -5.61 -1.93
C ASP A 101 -18.48 -5.73 -0.69
N ILE A 102 -17.71 -4.68 -0.37
CA ILE A 102 -16.85 -4.64 0.82
C ILE A 102 -17.60 -3.96 1.97
N ASP A 103 -17.48 -4.53 3.17
CA ASP A 103 -17.93 -3.87 4.40
C ASP A 103 -16.96 -2.73 4.72
N TYR A 104 -17.37 -1.50 4.44
CA TYR A 104 -16.52 -0.32 4.57
C TYR A 104 -15.98 -0.13 5.98
N ASN A 105 -16.82 -0.31 6.99
CA ASN A 105 -16.40 -0.12 8.39
C ASN A 105 -15.36 -1.12 8.83
N LYS A 106 -15.51 -2.38 8.41
CA LYS A 106 -14.49 -3.40 8.69
C LYS A 106 -13.18 -3.09 7.98
N MET A 107 -13.25 -2.68 6.72
CA MET A 107 -12.06 -2.26 5.97
C MET A 107 -11.38 -1.09 6.68
N LEU A 108 -12.14 -0.10 7.11
CA LEU A 108 -11.59 1.07 7.78
C LEU A 108 -10.92 0.69 9.11
N ASN A 109 -11.54 -0.18 9.90
CA ASN A 109 -10.95 -0.68 11.13
C ASN A 109 -9.63 -1.42 10.88
N ASN A 110 -9.57 -2.24 9.84
CA ASN A 110 -8.34 -2.92 9.43
C ASN A 110 -7.26 -1.92 9.04
N THR A 111 -7.63 -0.88 8.32
CA THR A 111 -6.70 0.18 7.93
C THR A 111 -6.13 0.91 9.14
N VAL A 112 -6.97 1.25 10.11
CA VAL A 112 -6.53 1.91 11.35
C VAL A 112 -5.52 1.04 12.09
N GLN A 113 -5.80 -0.25 12.21
CA GLN A 113 -4.88 -1.17 12.88
C GLN A 113 -3.54 -1.25 12.17
N LEU A 114 -3.55 -1.34 10.84
CA LEU A 114 -2.32 -1.36 10.05
C LEU A 114 -1.51 -0.07 10.24
N VAL A 115 -2.16 1.07 10.16
CA VAL A 115 -1.47 2.36 10.29
C VAL A 115 -0.84 2.51 11.67
N LYS A 116 -1.54 2.12 12.73
CA LYS A 116 -0.98 2.12 14.09
C LYS A 116 0.27 1.24 14.19
N GLU A 117 0.23 0.07 13.59
CA GLU A 117 1.35 -0.86 13.59
C GLU A 117 2.55 -0.29 12.82
N LEU A 118 2.29 0.32 11.66
CA LEU A 118 3.34 0.97 10.85
C LEU A 118 3.95 2.17 11.58
N MET A 119 3.14 2.99 12.21
CA MET A 119 3.63 4.14 12.99
C MET A 119 4.60 3.67 14.08
N LYS A 120 4.25 2.61 14.78
CA LYS A 120 5.10 2.04 15.82
C LYS A 120 6.40 1.46 15.23
N LYS A 121 6.28 0.66 14.20
CA LYS A 121 7.41 -0.02 13.56
C LYS A 121 8.41 0.96 12.93
N LEU A 122 7.88 2.02 12.32
CA LEU A 122 8.68 3.00 11.58
C LEU A 122 9.03 4.22 12.43
N ASN A 123 8.62 4.24 13.68
CA ASN A 123 8.86 5.33 14.61
C ASN A 123 8.34 6.67 14.07
N ILE A 124 7.15 6.65 13.49
CA ILE A 124 6.45 7.83 12.99
C ILE A 124 5.42 8.24 14.03
N PRO A 125 5.51 9.48 14.57
CA PRO A 125 4.60 9.97 15.62
C PRO A 125 3.16 10.18 15.14
#